data_82a45487f2eaf348820c66ac058d92b2
#
_entry.id   82a45487f2eaf348820c66ac058d92b2
#
_cell.length_a   1.000
_cell.length_b   1.000
_cell.length_c   1.000
_cell.angle_alpha   90.00
_cell.angle_beta   90.00
_cell.angle_gamma   90.00
#
_symmetry.space_group_name_H-M   'P 1'
#
loop_
_entity.id
_entity.type
_entity.pdbx_description
1 polymer ?
#
loop_
_entity_poly.entity_id
_entity_poly.type
_entity_poly.pdbx_seq_one_letter_code
_entity_poly.pdbx_strand_id
1 'polypeptide(L)'
;MDTKNIVAAISLSAAVIVLYSLFFAPPPITKENMAEGNKVEQNSDTPSLDQKENVAEISREDALNQSERINFENESIVGSISLKGGVIDDLTFKQYNVSLDSKEKVTLLSPRNSKDGYLIESGFITSDKNVEIPNSSSIWKVSGNNKLTDQSPIKISWTNDQGITFEKEIALDDKYLFSIKQSVINPTDKKYDFYTYGQIIRNEMPDISNFCLLYTSDAADDTSRV
;
A
#
# COMPACT_ATOMS: atom_id res chain seq x y z
N MET A 1 42.64 26.20 33.20
CA MET A 1 41.23 25.72 33.38
C MET A 1 41.25 24.78 34.56
N ASP A 2 40.41 25.02 35.57
CA ASP A 2 40.41 24.19 36.78
C ASP A 2 39.76 22.85 36.49
N THR A 3 40.55 21.80 36.60
CA THR A 3 40.09 20.41 36.42
C THR A 3 38.89 20.06 37.29
N LYS A 4 38.75 20.71 38.46
CA LYS A 4 37.60 20.54 39.38
C LYS A 4 36.28 21.01 38.75
N ASN A 5 36.31 22.11 38.01
CA ASN A 5 35.11 22.66 37.35
C ASN A 5 34.67 21.78 36.17
N ILE A 6 35.63 21.20 35.45
CA ILE A 6 35.32 20.26 34.34
C ILE A 6 34.67 18.99 34.86
N VAL A 7 35.22 18.41 35.93
CA VAL A 7 34.66 17.21 36.57
C VAL A 7 33.26 17.48 37.12
N ALA A 8 33.05 18.64 37.75
CA ALA A 8 31.75 19.06 38.27
C ALA A 8 30.72 19.21 37.13
N ALA A 9 31.11 19.81 36.00
CA ALA A 9 30.20 19.98 34.86
C ALA A 9 29.82 18.67 34.23
N ILE A 10 30.77 17.73 34.05
CA ILE A 10 30.51 16.39 33.52
C ILE A 10 29.57 15.59 34.44
N SER A 11 29.83 15.66 35.76
CA SER A 11 28.99 14.97 36.75
C SER A 11 27.57 15.51 36.78
N LEU A 12 27.39 16.82 36.66
CA LEU A 12 26.07 17.46 36.63
C LEU A 12 25.29 17.05 35.35
N SER A 13 25.97 17.05 34.19
CA SER A 13 25.37 16.64 32.93
C SER A 13 24.94 15.17 32.99
N ALA A 14 25.76 14.27 33.50
CA ALA A 14 25.44 12.86 33.67
C ALA A 14 24.25 12.67 34.61
N ALA A 15 24.19 13.42 35.72
CA ALA A 15 23.06 13.35 36.64
C ALA A 15 21.74 13.80 35.98
N VAL A 16 21.74 14.80 35.14
CA VAL A 16 20.55 15.26 34.39
C VAL A 16 20.10 14.22 33.41
N ILE A 17 21.03 13.56 32.67
CA ILE A 17 20.68 12.49 31.72
C ILE A 17 20.06 11.28 32.44
N VAL A 18 20.61 10.89 33.58
CA VAL A 18 20.08 9.78 34.39
C VAL A 18 18.70 10.13 34.94
N LEU A 19 18.50 11.33 35.46
CA LEU A 19 17.20 11.77 35.94
C LEU A 19 16.16 11.81 34.81
N TYR A 20 16.52 12.31 33.63
CA TYR A 20 15.66 12.31 32.47
C TYR A 20 15.29 10.89 32.05
N SER A 21 16.23 9.97 32.00
CA SER A 21 15.98 8.57 31.61
C SER A 21 15.11 7.83 32.63
N LEU A 22 15.14 8.18 33.90
CA LEU A 22 14.32 7.55 34.95
C LEU A 22 12.88 8.07 34.96
N PHE A 23 12.67 9.37 34.64
CA PHE A 23 11.35 9.99 34.81
C PHE A 23 10.61 10.27 33.48
N PHE A 24 11.34 10.40 32.37
CA PHE A 24 10.78 10.85 31.08
C PHE A 24 11.06 9.91 29.92
N ALA A 25 12.05 9.04 30.01
CA ALA A 25 12.31 8.09 28.93
C ALA A 25 11.22 7.02 28.86
N PRO A 26 10.61 6.77 27.70
CA PRO A 26 9.71 5.65 27.54
C PRO A 26 10.46 4.33 27.79
N PRO A 27 9.80 3.32 28.37
CA PRO A 27 10.43 2.03 28.63
C PRO A 27 10.99 1.44 27.33
N PRO A 28 12.17 0.80 27.37
CA PRO A 28 12.74 0.17 26.19
C PRO A 28 11.78 -0.90 25.67
N ILE A 29 11.47 -0.88 24.39
CA ILE A 29 10.64 -1.89 23.72
C ILE A 29 11.46 -3.18 23.67
N THR A 30 11.26 -4.06 24.64
CA THR A 30 11.79 -5.42 24.61
C THR A 30 10.89 -6.28 23.74
N LYS A 31 11.50 -7.11 22.86
CA LYS A 31 10.78 -8.01 21.92
C LYS A 31 9.82 -9.00 22.62
N GLU A 32 9.89 -9.15 23.92
CA GLU A 32 9.01 -10.02 24.71
C GLU A 32 7.61 -9.42 24.99
N ASN A 33 7.44 -8.09 24.87
CA ASN A 33 6.13 -7.45 25.08
C ASN A 33 5.23 -7.43 23.84
N MET A 34 5.61 -8.13 22.77
CA MET A 34 4.73 -8.29 21.58
C MET A 34 3.72 -9.44 21.72
N ALA A 35 3.77 -10.24 22.80
CA ALA A 35 2.90 -11.42 22.95
C ALA A 35 1.66 -11.20 23.81
N GLU A 36 1.55 -10.11 24.58
CA GLU A 36 0.36 -9.77 25.38
C GLU A 36 -0.07 -8.32 25.12
N GLY A 37 -0.51 -8.07 23.89
CA GLY A 37 -1.10 -6.80 23.51
C GLY A 37 -2.53 -6.72 23.96
N ASN A 38 -2.85 -5.76 24.82
CA ASN A 38 -4.18 -5.29 25.12
C ASN A 38 -5.07 -5.32 23.89
N LYS A 39 -6.21 -6.01 23.98
CA LYS A 39 -7.37 -5.77 23.13
C LYS A 39 -7.83 -4.33 23.36
N VAL A 40 -7.24 -3.39 22.68
CA VAL A 40 -7.87 -2.11 22.42
C VAL A 40 -8.98 -2.45 21.42
N GLU A 41 -10.22 -2.21 21.79
CA GLU A 41 -11.33 -2.21 20.85
C GLU A 41 -11.00 -1.20 19.76
N GLN A 42 -10.50 -1.70 18.64
CA GLN A 42 -10.28 -0.91 17.44
C GLN A 42 -11.65 -0.48 16.92
N ASN A 43 -11.94 0.80 17.07
CA ASN A 43 -12.95 1.46 16.27
C ASN A 43 -12.57 1.24 14.78
N SER A 44 -13.46 0.57 14.06
CA SER A 44 -13.26 0.03 12.72
C SER A 44 -13.34 1.08 11.60
N ASP A 45 -12.78 2.27 11.79
CA ASP A 45 -12.88 3.37 10.82
C ASP A 45 -11.65 3.55 9.94
N THR A 46 -10.64 2.69 10.07
CA THR A 46 -9.45 2.70 9.20
C THR A 46 -9.24 1.33 8.58
N PRO A 47 -8.90 1.23 7.28
CA PRO A 47 -8.49 -0.03 6.68
C PRO A 47 -7.31 -0.58 7.49
N SER A 48 -7.49 -1.74 8.12
CA SER A 48 -6.48 -2.33 8.99
C SER A 48 -5.24 -2.68 8.18
N LEU A 49 -4.14 -2.00 8.46
CA LEU A 49 -2.81 -2.30 7.89
C LEU A 49 -2.21 -3.60 8.46
N ASP A 50 -2.84 -4.22 9.46
CA ASP A 50 -2.24 -5.26 10.30
C ASP A 50 -2.80 -6.68 10.11
N GLN A 51 -3.47 -6.98 9.01
CA GLN A 51 -3.66 -8.38 8.66
C GLN A 51 -2.49 -8.88 7.80
N LYS A 52 -1.32 -9.09 8.42
CA LYS A 52 -0.44 -10.16 7.96
C LYS A 52 -1.19 -11.48 8.21
N GLU A 53 -2.09 -11.83 7.30
CA GLU A 53 -2.43 -13.24 7.14
C GLU A 53 -1.10 -13.94 6.87
N ASN A 54 -0.73 -14.92 7.70
CA ASN A 54 0.37 -15.85 7.43
C ASN A 54 -0.04 -16.73 6.22
N VAL A 55 -0.19 -16.12 5.07
CA VAL A 55 -0.37 -16.82 3.81
C VAL A 55 1.02 -17.28 3.41
N ALA A 56 1.19 -18.59 3.23
CA ALA A 56 2.43 -19.15 2.72
C ALA A 56 2.82 -18.40 1.44
N GLU A 57 4.02 -17.84 1.42
CA GLU A 57 4.55 -17.17 0.24
C GLU A 57 4.61 -18.15 -0.91
N ILE A 58 3.96 -17.82 -2.01
CA ILE A 58 3.92 -18.60 -3.23
C ILE A 58 4.65 -17.87 -4.35
N SER A 59 4.97 -18.59 -5.41
CA SER A 59 5.54 -17.97 -6.60
C SER A 59 4.57 -16.93 -7.19
N ARG A 60 5.11 -15.89 -7.85
CA ARG A 60 4.27 -14.91 -8.54
C ARG A 60 3.32 -15.56 -9.54
N GLU A 61 3.79 -16.56 -10.30
CA GLU A 61 2.98 -17.27 -11.29
C GLU A 61 1.81 -18.03 -10.64
N ASP A 62 2.06 -18.72 -9.54
CA ASP A 62 0.99 -19.41 -8.80
C ASP A 62 -0.01 -18.41 -8.21
N ALA A 63 0.47 -17.27 -7.72
CA ALA A 63 -0.39 -16.21 -7.20
C ALA A 63 -1.30 -15.60 -8.28
N LEU A 64 -0.77 -15.36 -9.48
CA LEU A 64 -1.56 -14.86 -10.62
C LEU A 64 -2.68 -15.82 -11.03
N ASN A 65 -2.46 -17.12 -10.89
CA ASN A 65 -3.44 -18.16 -11.24
C ASN A 65 -4.55 -18.37 -10.20
N GLN A 66 -4.47 -17.71 -9.02
CA GLN A 66 -5.46 -17.90 -7.94
C GLN A 66 -6.80 -17.19 -8.15
N SER A 67 -6.88 -16.26 -9.09
CA SER A 67 -8.10 -15.50 -9.34
C SER A 67 -8.31 -15.24 -10.83
N GLU A 68 -9.55 -15.03 -11.22
CA GLU A 68 -9.86 -14.50 -12.54
C GLU A 68 -9.31 -13.08 -12.68
N ARG A 69 -8.78 -12.75 -13.87
CA ARG A 69 -8.04 -11.52 -14.12
C ARG A 69 -8.46 -10.86 -15.43
N ILE A 70 -8.32 -9.54 -15.47
CA ILE A 70 -8.46 -8.74 -16.67
C ILE A 70 -7.07 -8.30 -17.11
N ASN A 71 -6.67 -8.68 -18.31
CA ASN A 71 -5.38 -8.27 -18.85
C ASN A 71 -5.42 -6.83 -19.34
N PHE A 72 -4.33 -6.10 -19.14
CA PHE A 72 -4.10 -4.79 -19.76
C PHE A 72 -2.76 -4.74 -20.49
N GLU A 73 -2.73 -3.95 -21.54
CA GLU A 73 -1.55 -3.74 -22.32
C GLU A 73 -1.63 -2.43 -23.12
N ASN A 74 -0.52 -1.69 -23.13
CA ASN A 74 -0.26 -0.60 -24.05
C ASN A 74 1.19 -0.68 -24.57
N GLU A 75 1.74 0.38 -25.18
CA GLU A 75 3.12 0.37 -25.67
C GLU A 75 4.18 0.30 -24.57
N SER A 76 3.86 0.75 -23.37
CA SER A 76 4.80 0.94 -22.26
C SER A 76 4.75 -0.16 -21.21
N ILE A 77 3.57 -0.71 -20.95
CA ILE A 77 3.33 -1.68 -19.86
C ILE A 77 2.43 -2.84 -20.31
N VAL A 78 2.56 -3.93 -19.58
CA VAL A 78 1.69 -5.11 -19.66
C VAL A 78 1.45 -5.64 -18.25
N GLY A 79 0.25 -6.17 -18.01
CA GLY A 79 -0.10 -6.72 -16.72
C GLY A 79 -1.56 -7.16 -16.64
N SER A 80 -2.05 -7.28 -15.41
CA SER A 80 -3.43 -7.70 -15.18
C SER A 80 -4.00 -7.17 -13.85
N ILE A 81 -5.32 -7.11 -13.81
CA ILE A 81 -6.13 -6.70 -12.65
C ILE A 81 -6.79 -7.94 -12.09
N SER A 82 -6.63 -8.21 -10.81
CA SER A 82 -7.33 -9.30 -10.12
C SER A 82 -8.78 -8.92 -9.90
N LEU A 83 -9.73 -9.80 -10.26
CA LEU A 83 -11.14 -9.64 -9.92
C LEU A 83 -11.42 -9.96 -8.45
N LYS A 84 -10.53 -10.68 -7.76
CA LYS A 84 -10.58 -10.81 -6.31
C LYS A 84 -10.01 -9.55 -5.67
N GLY A 85 -10.85 -8.82 -4.94
CA GLY A 85 -10.53 -7.52 -4.36
C GLY A 85 -10.55 -6.35 -5.35
N GLY A 86 -10.57 -6.58 -6.67
CA GLY A 86 -10.55 -5.54 -7.70
C GLY A 86 -9.28 -4.68 -7.62
N VAL A 87 -8.11 -5.32 -7.57
CA VAL A 87 -6.79 -4.71 -7.33
C VAL A 87 -5.90 -4.79 -8.56
N ILE A 88 -5.00 -3.81 -8.73
CA ILE A 88 -3.94 -3.83 -9.73
C ILE A 88 -2.69 -4.37 -9.04
N ASP A 89 -2.36 -5.63 -9.29
CA ASP A 89 -1.30 -6.36 -8.60
C ASP A 89 -0.35 -7.11 -9.54
N ASP A 90 -0.36 -6.76 -10.81
CA ASP A 90 0.51 -7.34 -11.83
C ASP A 90 0.81 -6.30 -12.88
N LEU A 91 2.07 -5.81 -12.93
CA LEU A 91 2.52 -4.85 -13.91
C LEU A 91 4.00 -5.04 -14.22
N THR A 92 4.32 -5.15 -15.49
CA THR A 92 5.68 -5.27 -16.01
C THR A 92 5.92 -4.18 -17.05
N PHE A 93 7.08 -3.51 -16.97
CA PHE A 93 7.49 -2.53 -17.96
C PHE A 93 8.03 -3.22 -19.22
N LYS A 94 7.59 -2.78 -20.40
CA LYS A 94 8.03 -3.34 -21.68
C LYS A 94 9.40 -2.81 -22.12
N GLN A 95 9.75 -1.60 -21.70
CA GLN A 95 10.93 -0.90 -22.17
C GLN A 95 12.13 -0.99 -21.21
N TYR A 96 11.92 -1.36 -19.94
CA TYR A 96 12.96 -1.40 -18.91
C TYR A 96 13.38 -2.83 -18.61
N ASN A 97 14.69 -3.07 -18.62
CA ASN A 97 15.28 -4.34 -18.22
C ASN A 97 15.83 -4.24 -16.79
N VAL A 98 15.90 -5.37 -16.09
CA VAL A 98 16.42 -5.47 -14.72
C VAL A 98 17.90 -5.03 -14.64
N SER A 99 18.69 -5.29 -15.69
CA SER A 99 20.07 -4.79 -15.86
C SER A 99 20.38 -4.55 -17.33
N LEU A 100 21.48 -3.85 -17.62
CA LEU A 100 21.90 -3.53 -19.00
C LEU A 100 22.11 -4.78 -19.86
N ASP A 101 22.58 -5.86 -19.27
CA ASP A 101 22.88 -7.12 -19.97
C ASP A 101 21.74 -8.15 -19.89
N SER A 102 20.66 -7.86 -19.16
CA SER A 102 19.51 -8.75 -19.01
C SER A 102 18.44 -8.48 -20.07
N LYS A 103 17.79 -9.55 -20.52
CA LYS A 103 16.55 -9.47 -21.29
C LYS A 103 15.30 -9.48 -20.41
N GLU A 104 15.47 -9.76 -19.13
CA GLU A 104 14.40 -9.79 -18.14
C GLU A 104 13.86 -8.38 -17.93
N LYS A 105 12.54 -8.24 -17.98
CA LYS A 105 11.85 -6.97 -17.80
C LYS A 105 11.61 -6.66 -16.32
N VAL A 106 11.64 -5.37 -15.98
CA VAL A 106 11.32 -4.92 -14.63
C VAL A 106 9.83 -5.16 -14.35
N THR A 107 9.55 -5.99 -13.38
CA THR A 107 8.22 -6.17 -12.80
C THR A 107 8.05 -5.17 -11.65
N LEU A 108 7.06 -4.30 -11.75
CA LEU A 108 6.76 -3.30 -10.72
C LEU A 108 5.78 -3.84 -9.70
N LEU A 109 4.67 -4.44 -10.16
CA LEU A 109 3.63 -4.94 -9.27
C LEU A 109 3.61 -6.47 -9.27
N SER A 110 3.37 -7.02 -8.08
CA SER A 110 3.26 -8.46 -7.84
C SER A 110 2.10 -8.74 -6.86
N PRO A 111 1.41 -9.88 -7.00
CA PRO A 111 0.26 -10.22 -6.14
C PRO A 111 0.61 -10.21 -4.65
N ARG A 112 -0.38 -9.90 -3.81
CA ARG A 112 -0.25 -9.81 -2.35
C ARG A 112 0.41 -11.06 -1.72
N ASN A 113 0.11 -12.25 -2.23
CA ASN A 113 0.58 -13.52 -1.69
C ASN A 113 1.95 -13.94 -2.22
N SER A 114 2.56 -13.17 -3.13
CA SER A 114 3.93 -13.41 -3.56
C SER A 114 4.93 -12.79 -2.59
N LYS A 115 6.16 -13.31 -2.57
CA LYS A 115 7.25 -12.79 -1.73
C LYS A 115 7.40 -11.28 -1.88
N ASP A 116 7.46 -10.80 -3.11
CA ASP A 116 7.64 -9.38 -3.43
C ASP A 116 6.30 -8.68 -3.67
N GLY A 117 5.26 -9.04 -2.91
CA GLY A 117 3.93 -8.49 -3.07
C GLY A 117 3.93 -6.96 -3.05
N TYR A 118 3.48 -6.37 -4.15
CA TYR A 118 3.40 -4.93 -4.34
C TYR A 118 2.19 -4.61 -5.22
N LEU A 119 1.19 -3.94 -4.67
CA LEU A 119 -0.09 -3.75 -5.35
C LEU A 119 -0.70 -2.38 -5.07
N ILE A 120 -1.60 -1.98 -5.95
CA ILE A 120 -2.42 -0.79 -5.83
C ILE A 120 -3.85 -1.24 -5.54
N GLU A 121 -4.38 -0.78 -4.43
CA GLU A 121 -5.75 -1.05 -4.00
C GLU A 121 -6.54 0.25 -3.92
N SER A 122 -7.78 0.20 -4.36
CA SER A 122 -8.76 1.26 -4.16
C SER A 122 -10.05 0.64 -3.65
N GLY A 123 -10.79 1.35 -2.81
CA GLY A 123 -11.98 0.77 -2.20
C GLY A 123 -12.91 1.79 -1.60
N PHE A 124 -13.84 1.29 -0.80
CA PHE A 124 -14.87 2.07 -0.15
C PHE A 124 -14.81 1.86 1.35
N ILE A 125 -15.16 2.88 2.11
CA ILE A 125 -15.33 2.86 3.57
C ILE A 125 -16.72 3.40 3.89
N THR A 126 -17.31 2.91 4.97
CA THR A 126 -18.56 3.44 5.53
C THR A 126 -18.49 3.35 7.06
N SER A 127 -19.08 4.31 7.73
CA SER A 127 -19.29 4.26 9.19
C SER A 127 -20.51 3.42 9.59
N ASP A 128 -21.39 3.07 8.64
CA ASP A 128 -22.57 2.27 8.90
C ASP A 128 -22.24 0.77 8.91
N LYS A 129 -22.23 0.18 10.09
CA LYS A 129 -21.94 -1.26 10.31
C LYS A 129 -22.99 -2.21 9.72
N ASN A 130 -24.15 -1.70 9.30
CA ASN A 130 -25.24 -2.51 8.73
C ASN A 130 -25.13 -2.64 7.21
N VAL A 131 -24.16 -2.00 6.59
CA VAL A 131 -23.92 -2.07 5.14
C VAL A 131 -22.64 -2.82 4.86
N GLU A 132 -22.77 -3.90 4.11
CA GLU A 132 -21.61 -4.63 3.62
C GLU A 132 -21.00 -3.88 2.43
N ILE A 133 -19.70 -3.65 2.49
CA ILE A 133 -18.87 -3.05 1.43
C ILE A 133 -17.89 -4.08 0.85
N PRO A 134 -17.44 -3.90 -0.40
CA PRO A 134 -16.47 -4.82 -0.96
C PRO A 134 -15.13 -4.75 -0.21
N ASN A 135 -14.49 -5.92 -0.04
CA ASN A 135 -13.22 -6.09 0.65
C ASN A 135 -12.22 -6.88 -0.22
N SER A 136 -11.05 -7.23 0.32
CA SER A 136 -9.99 -7.96 -0.38
C SER A 136 -10.38 -9.37 -0.87
N SER A 137 -11.43 -9.98 -0.30
CA SER A 137 -11.95 -11.28 -0.71
C SER A 137 -13.13 -11.21 -1.67
N SER A 138 -13.71 -10.04 -1.88
CA SER A 138 -14.85 -9.83 -2.77
C SER A 138 -14.51 -10.11 -4.22
N ILE A 139 -15.36 -10.88 -4.91
CA ILE A 139 -15.19 -11.20 -6.32
C ILE A 139 -15.97 -10.19 -7.16
N TRP A 140 -15.26 -9.38 -7.91
CA TRP A 140 -15.82 -8.39 -8.81
C TRP A 140 -16.23 -9.03 -10.14
N LYS A 141 -17.28 -8.49 -10.75
CA LYS A 141 -17.78 -8.92 -12.06
C LYS A 141 -17.44 -7.87 -13.11
N VAL A 142 -16.99 -8.33 -14.27
CA VAL A 142 -16.70 -7.45 -15.41
C VAL A 142 -18.01 -7.11 -16.13
N SER A 143 -18.15 -5.84 -16.51
CA SER A 143 -19.23 -5.37 -17.37
C SER A 143 -18.65 -4.81 -18.67
N GLY A 144 -18.97 -5.42 -19.80
CA GLY A 144 -18.48 -4.99 -21.12
C GLY A 144 -17.16 -5.66 -21.51
N ASN A 145 -16.15 -4.87 -21.87
CA ASN A 145 -14.87 -5.37 -22.34
C ASN A 145 -14.10 -6.09 -21.23
N ASN A 146 -13.44 -7.18 -21.58
CA ASN A 146 -12.60 -7.98 -20.69
C ASN A 146 -11.09 -7.73 -20.88
N LYS A 147 -10.71 -6.72 -21.67
CA LYS A 147 -9.33 -6.28 -21.87
C LYS A 147 -9.28 -4.77 -21.75
N LEU A 148 -8.36 -4.28 -20.91
CA LEU A 148 -8.10 -2.85 -20.75
C LEU A 148 -6.98 -2.43 -21.71
N THR A 149 -7.24 -1.39 -22.48
CA THR A 149 -6.25 -0.74 -23.36
C THR A 149 -6.36 0.78 -23.20
N ASP A 150 -5.46 1.51 -23.80
CA ASP A 150 -5.49 2.98 -23.88
C ASP A 150 -6.77 3.54 -24.54
N GLN A 151 -7.42 2.74 -25.39
CA GLN A 151 -8.67 3.12 -26.11
C GLN A 151 -9.93 2.50 -25.48
N SER A 152 -9.80 1.57 -24.56
CA SER A 152 -10.91 0.76 -24.08
C SER A 152 -10.87 0.59 -22.57
N PRO A 153 -11.54 1.49 -21.81
CA PRO A 153 -11.68 1.34 -20.37
C PRO A 153 -12.53 0.11 -20.03
N ILE A 154 -12.34 -0.39 -18.82
CA ILE A 154 -13.14 -1.48 -18.28
C ILE A 154 -14.00 -1.00 -17.12
N LYS A 155 -15.09 -1.70 -16.89
CA LYS A 155 -15.97 -1.50 -15.75
C LYS A 155 -16.12 -2.80 -14.97
N ILE A 156 -15.86 -2.75 -13.67
CA ILE A 156 -16.09 -3.86 -12.76
C ILE A 156 -17.08 -3.45 -11.68
N SER A 157 -17.91 -4.38 -11.23
CA SER A 157 -18.94 -4.14 -10.23
C SER A 157 -19.04 -5.25 -9.21
N TRP A 158 -19.44 -4.89 -8.00
CA TRP A 158 -19.78 -5.81 -6.93
C TRP A 158 -21.07 -5.36 -6.26
N THR A 159 -21.97 -6.29 -5.95
CA THR A 159 -23.26 -5.98 -5.35
C THR A 159 -23.41 -6.74 -4.05
N ASN A 160 -23.78 -6.05 -2.97
CA ASN A 160 -24.05 -6.67 -1.68
C ASN A 160 -25.46 -7.29 -1.61
N ASP A 161 -25.76 -7.95 -0.50
CA ASP A 161 -27.06 -8.59 -0.24
C ASP A 161 -28.25 -7.61 -0.16
N GLN A 162 -27.97 -6.33 0.03
CA GLN A 162 -29.00 -5.26 0.06
C GLN A 162 -29.27 -4.68 -1.34
N GLY A 163 -28.60 -5.19 -2.36
CA GLY A 163 -28.73 -4.71 -3.74
C GLY A 163 -27.93 -3.46 -4.04
N ILE A 164 -27.11 -2.94 -3.11
CA ILE A 164 -26.22 -1.81 -3.33
C ILE A 164 -25.06 -2.28 -4.20
N THR A 165 -24.85 -1.59 -5.33
CA THR A 165 -23.81 -1.94 -6.29
C THR A 165 -22.67 -0.93 -6.24
N PHE A 166 -21.47 -1.43 -6.03
CA PHE A 166 -20.21 -0.68 -6.07
C PHE A 166 -19.56 -0.89 -7.42
N GLU A 167 -19.10 0.17 -8.04
CA GLU A 167 -18.53 0.12 -9.38
C GLU A 167 -17.16 0.79 -9.41
N LYS A 168 -16.26 0.23 -10.21
CA LYS A 168 -14.98 0.85 -10.58
C LYS A 168 -14.89 0.88 -12.10
N GLU A 169 -14.71 2.06 -12.66
CA GLU A 169 -14.33 2.24 -14.06
C GLU A 169 -12.84 2.56 -14.10
N ILE A 170 -12.08 1.74 -14.81
CA ILE A 170 -10.63 1.80 -14.88
C ILE A 170 -10.23 2.09 -16.32
N ALA A 171 -9.51 3.17 -16.53
CA ALA A 171 -8.93 3.57 -17.80
C ALA A 171 -7.40 3.61 -17.68
N LEU A 172 -6.73 3.36 -18.79
CA LEU A 172 -5.28 3.41 -18.94
C LEU A 172 -4.94 4.38 -20.07
N ASP A 173 -3.96 5.25 -19.88
CA ASP A 173 -3.45 6.09 -20.97
C ASP A 173 -2.47 5.32 -21.86
N ASP A 174 -1.89 6.01 -22.83
CA ASP A 174 -0.87 5.46 -23.75
C ASP A 174 0.49 5.18 -23.07
N LYS A 175 0.68 5.62 -21.81
CA LYS A 175 1.92 5.49 -21.03
C LYS A 175 1.76 4.68 -19.76
N TYR A 176 1.51 5.35 -18.62
CA TYR A 176 1.58 4.74 -17.30
C TYR A 176 0.44 5.14 -16.37
N LEU A 177 -0.46 6.06 -16.79
CA LEU A 177 -1.48 6.61 -15.92
C LEU A 177 -2.74 5.74 -15.92
N PHE A 178 -3.08 5.20 -14.76
CA PHE A 178 -4.37 4.60 -14.50
C PHE A 178 -5.31 5.64 -13.90
N SER A 179 -6.50 5.77 -14.46
CA SER A 179 -7.60 6.57 -13.91
C SER A 179 -8.67 5.64 -13.36
N ILE A 180 -8.98 5.77 -12.07
CA ILE A 180 -9.98 4.93 -11.40
C ILE A 180 -11.12 5.82 -10.93
N LYS A 181 -12.30 5.63 -11.53
CA LYS A 181 -13.54 6.28 -11.11
C LYS A 181 -14.37 5.28 -10.30
N GLN A 182 -14.70 5.66 -9.07
CA GLN A 182 -15.50 4.83 -8.17
C GLN A 182 -16.90 5.43 -8.03
N SER A 183 -17.93 4.57 -8.07
CA SER A 183 -19.32 4.97 -7.91
C SER A 183 -20.11 3.93 -7.11
N VAL A 184 -21.20 4.38 -6.49
CA VAL A 184 -22.13 3.51 -5.76
C VAL A 184 -23.54 3.75 -6.28
N ILE A 185 -24.24 2.68 -6.59
CA ILE A 185 -25.65 2.67 -6.97
C ILE A 185 -26.42 2.10 -5.80
N ASN A 186 -27.22 2.94 -5.17
CA ASN A 186 -28.07 2.55 -4.04
C ASN A 186 -29.54 2.55 -4.49
N PRO A 187 -30.15 1.39 -4.73
CA PRO A 187 -31.55 1.27 -5.12
C PRO A 187 -32.51 1.33 -3.92
N THR A 188 -32.00 1.42 -2.70
CA THR A 188 -32.82 1.43 -1.47
C THR A 188 -33.28 2.85 -1.11
N ASP A 189 -34.32 2.96 -0.31
CA ASP A 189 -34.80 4.24 0.22
C ASP A 189 -33.94 4.79 1.36
N LYS A 190 -32.95 4.03 1.85
CA LYS A 190 -32.05 4.42 2.93
C LYS A 190 -30.88 5.23 2.40
N LYS A 191 -30.47 6.24 3.16
CA LYS A 191 -29.27 7.02 2.89
C LYS A 191 -28.09 6.40 3.61
N TYR A 192 -26.95 6.29 2.91
CA TYR A 192 -25.70 5.79 3.44
C TYR A 192 -24.56 6.73 3.04
N ASP A 193 -23.60 6.90 3.91
CA ASP A 193 -22.39 7.67 3.63
C ASP A 193 -21.24 6.72 3.27
N PHE A 194 -20.70 6.91 2.07
CA PHE A 194 -19.55 6.16 1.58
C PHE A 194 -18.41 7.12 1.28
N TYR A 195 -17.21 6.70 1.65
CA TYR A 195 -15.96 7.38 1.33
C TYR A 195 -15.11 6.46 0.48
N THR A 196 -14.26 7.01 -0.37
CA THR A 196 -13.33 6.25 -1.18
C THR A 196 -11.93 6.35 -0.60
N TYR A 197 -11.13 5.30 -0.77
CA TYR A 197 -9.71 5.31 -0.46
C TYR A 197 -8.88 4.72 -1.59
N GLY A 198 -7.60 5.08 -1.61
CA GLY A 198 -6.58 4.46 -2.44
C GLY A 198 -5.33 4.22 -1.60
N GLN A 199 -4.70 3.07 -1.76
CA GLN A 199 -3.49 2.72 -1.05
C GLN A 199 -2.54 1.91 -1.93
N ILE A 200 -1.26 2.03 -1.63
CA ILE A 200 -0.19 1.21 -2.19
C ILE A 200 0.31 0.31 -1.07
N ILE A 201 0.28 -0.99 -1.30
CA ILE A 201 0.69 -2.00 -0.33
C ILE A 201 1.95 -2.68 -0.84
N ARG A 202 2.96 -2.81 0.02
CA ARG A 202 4.19 -3.53 -0.26
C ARG A 202 4.55 -4.43 0.91
N ASN A 203 4.84 -5.71 0.63
CA ASN A 203 5.12 -6.70 1.67
C ASN A 203 6.50 -6.51 2.31
N GLU A 204 7.51 -6.18 1.52
CA GLU A 204 8.89 -6.03 1.99
C GLU A 204 9.47 -4.65 1.63
N MET A 205 10.36 -4.15 2.47
CA MET A 205 11.15 -2.99 2.12
C MET A 205 12.14 -3.36 1.01
N PRO A 206 12.33 -2.50 -0.01
CA PRO A 206 13.34 -2.76 -1.02
C PRO A 206 14.73 -2.77 -0.39
N ASP A 207 15.59 -3.68 -0.84
CA ASP A 207 17.01 -3.65 -0.54
C ASP A 207 17.64 -2.39 -1.17
N ILE A 208 17.81 -1.37 -0.34
CA ILE A 208 18.47 -0.14 -0.76
C ILE A 208 19.97 -0.35 -0.59
N SER A 209 20.62 -0.88 -1.60
CA SER A 209 22.05 -1.22 -1.56
C SER A 209 23.00 -0.03 -1.53
N ASN A 210 22.54 1.19 -1.82
CA ASN A 210 23.37 2.40 -1.76
C ASN A 210 22.51 3.64 -1.45
N PHE A 211 22.37 3.96 -0.18
CA PHE A 211 21.87 5.25 0.23
C PHE A 211 22.97 6.29 0.05
N CYS A 212 22.96 7.04 -1.04
CA CYS A 212 23.88 8.15 -1.22
C CYS A 212 23.42 9.33 -0.36
N LEU A 213 23.92 9.40 0.87
CA LEU A 213 23.68 10.51 1.81
C LEU A 213 24.16 11.89 1.27
N LEU A 214 24.95 11.89 0.19
CA LEU A 214 25.47 13.11 -0.43
C LEU A 214 24.39 13.90 -1.17
N TYR A 215 23.27 13.27 -1.54
CA TYR A 215 22.22 13.97 -2.30
C TYR A 215 21.28 14.81 -1.41
N THR A 216 21.24 14.58 -0.11
CA THR A 216 20.38 15.32 0.81
C THR A 216 21.05 16.54 1.44
N SER A 217 22.39 16.65 1.38
CA SER A 217 23.10 17.78 1.97
C SER A 217 23.30 18.95 1.01
N ASP A 218 23.25 18.71 -0.30
CA ASP A 218 23.50 19.76 -1.31
C ASP A 218 22.28 20.66 -1.58
N ALA A 219 21.07 20.16 -1.28
CA ALA A 219 19.84 20.95 -1.46
C ALA A 219 19.60 22.02 -0.37
N ALA A 220 20.33 21.97 0.74
CA ALA A 220 20.17 22.90 1.85
C ALA A 220 21.13 24.11 1.79
N ASP A 221 22.17 24.05 0.95
CA ASP A 221 23.24 25.07 0.93
C ASP A 221 23.04 26.20 -0.12
N ASP A 222 22.02 26.07 -1.00
CA ASP A 222 21.82 27.01 -2.11
C ASP A 222 20.92 28.23 -1.76
N THR A 223 20.53 28.40 -0.51
CA THR A 223 19.71 29.55 -0.06
C THR A 223 20.48 30.72 0.53
N SER A 224 21.81 30.71 0.50
CA SER A 224 22.63 31.77 1.14
C SER A 224 23.39 32.67 0.16
N ARG A 225 22.96 32.80 -1.10
CA ARG A 225 23.52 33.80 -2.05
C ARG A 225 22.40 34.55 -2.78
N VAL A 226 21.86 35.59 -2.11
CA VAL A 226 21.35 36.80 -2.73
C VAL A 226 21.83 37.96 -1.88
#